data_b9eda7f1930c55386650275b6d5d6784
#
_entry.id   b9eda7f1930c55386650275b6d5d6784
#
_cell.length_a   1.000
_cell.length_b   1.000
_cell.length_c   1.000
_cell.angle_alpha   90.00
_cell.angle_beta   90.00
_cell.angle_gamma   90.00
#
_symmetry.space_group_name_H-M   'P 1'
#
loop_
_entity.id
_entity.type
_entity.pdbx_description
1 polymer ?
#
loop_
_entity_poly.entity_id
_entity_poly.type
_entity_poly.pdbx_seq_one_letter_code
_entity_poly.pdbx_strand_id
1 'polypeptide(L)'
;KVYGLKGKNGSGKTMLMRVICGLISATEGTVEIDGKILGKDMTFPDSVGVLIENPAFIGNYTGFKNLKVLASIQNRVDDEHIREVIRQVGLDPDDKRTYRKYSLGMKQKLGIAAAYMENPDLIILDEPINALDEAGAKQVHEILEEQKKRDALIIIACHDKEELEMLSDEIIEISEGRIIEK
;
A
#
# COMPACT_ATOMS: atom_id res chain seq x y z
N LYS A 1 12.48 3.32 5.08
CA LYS A 1 12.72 4.38 4.09
C LYS A 1 11.58 4.41 3.08
N VAL A 2 11.16 5.60 2.63
CA VAL A 2 10.09 5.78 1.64
C VAL A 2 10.67 6.20 0.29
N TYR A 3 10.42 5.39 -0.75
CA TYR A 3 10.75 5.69 -2.13
C TYR A 3 9.51 6.14 -2.89
N GLY A 4 9.55 7.33 -3.47
CA GLY A 4 8.50 7.88 -4.31
C GLY A 4 8.76 7.61 -5.79
N LEU A 5 7.80 6.99 -6.47
CA LEU A 5 7.84 6.80 -7.93
C LEU A 5 7.12 7.96 -8.60
N LYS A 6 7.87 8.81 -9.29
CA LYS A 6 7.37 9.94 -10.06
C LYS A 6 7.26 9.60 -11.54
N GLY A 7 6.19 10.01 -12.18
CA GLY A 7 6.01 9.86 -13.63
C GLY A 7 4.58 10.10 -14.07
N LYS A 8 4.39 10.43 -15.34
CA LYS A 8 3.06 10.63 -15.93
C LYS A 8 2.24 9.33 -15.90
N ASN A 9 0.91 9.45 -16.07
CA ASN A 9 0.08 8.27 -16.27
C ASN A 9 0.56 7.47 -17.47
N GLY A 10 0.65 6.15 -17.31
CA GLY A 10 1.21 5.25 -18.34
C GLY A 10 2.74 5.18 -18.38
N SER A 11 3.47 5.86 -17.49
CA SER A 11 4.96 5.78 -17.47
C SER A 11 5.52 4.45 -16.99
N GLY A 12 4.70 3.55 -16.42
CA GLY A 12 5.13 2.23 -15.96
C GLY A 12 5.19 2.05 -14.44
N LYS A 13 4.86 3.06 -13.61
CA LYS A 13 4.91 2.96 -12.13
C LYS A 13 4.15 1.76 -11.57
N THR A 14 2.86 1.66 -11.91
CA THR A 14 2.00 0.55 -11.46
C THR A 14 2.51 -0.81 -11.95
N MET A 15 3.04 -0.87 -13.19
CA MET A 15 3.64 -2.11 -13.72
C MET A 15 4.88 -2.51 -12.92
N LEU A 16 5.78 -1.57 -12.62
CA LEU A 16 6.94 -1.82 -11.76
C LEU A 16 6.51 -2.33 -10.37
N MET A 17 5.53 -1.68 -9.74
CA MET A 17 4.99 -2.12 -8.46
C MET A 17 4.44 -3.55 -8.52
N ARG A 18 3.70 -3.90 -9.57
CA ARG A 18 3.17 -5.25 -9.77
C ARG A 18 4.28 -6.30 -9.96
N VAL A 19 5.37 -5.95 -10.64
CA VAL A 19 6.54 -6.83 -10.78
C VAL A 19 7.20 -7.04 -9.41
N ILE A 20 7.42 -5.98 -8.63
CA ILE A 20 8.04 -6.07 -7.29
C ILE A 20 7.18 -6.92 -6.34
N CYS A 21 5.85 -6.83 -6.43
CA CYS A 21 4.93 -7.66 -5.64
C CYS A 21 4.83 -9.13 -6.10
N GLY A 22 5.42 -9.49 -7.25
CA GLY A 22 5.25 -10.82 -7.83
C GLY A 22 3.87 -11.06 -8.48
N LEU A 23 3.07 -10.02 -8.69
CA LEU A 23 1.77 -10.12 -9.36
C LEU A 23 1.89 -10.36 -10.86
N ILE A 24 2.99 -9.95 -11.45
CA ILE A 24 3.38 -10.23 -12.84
C ILE A 24 4.87 -10.56 -12.88
N SER A 25 5.25 -11.44 -13.79
CA SER A 25 6.67 -11.79 -14.01
C SER A 25 7.35 -10.74 -14.87
N ALA A 26 8.63 -10.44 -14.56
CA ALA A 26 9.47 -9.65 -15.45
C ALA A 26 9.75 -10.45 -16.74
N THR A 27 9.71 -9.78 -17.89
CA THR A 27 10.08 -10.40 -19.18
C THR A 27 11.59 -10.61 -19.26
N GLU A 28 12.36 -9.68 -18.74
CA GLU A 28 13.82 -9.71 -18.63
C GLU A 28 14.26 -9.18 -17.27
N GLY A 29 15.45 -9.59 -16.83
CA GLY A 29 15.98 -9.20 -15.52
C GLY A 29 15.38 -10.01 -14.37
N THR A 30 15.72 -9.64 -13.14
CA THR A 30 15.29 -10.31 -11.91
C THR A 30 14.88 -9.29 -10.84
N VAL A 31 13.96 -9.68 -9.98
CA VAL A 31 13.66 -8.97 -8.73
C VAL A 31 14.19 -9.81 -7.59
N GLU A 32 15.08 -9.23 -6.80
CA GLU A 32 15.64 -9.84 -5.61
C GLU A 32 15.20 -9.06 -4.37
N ILE A 33 14.69 -9.76 -3.36
CA ILE A 33 14.28 -9.21 -2.07
C ILE A 33 14.90 -10.10 -1.00
N ASP A 34 15.72 -9.52 -0.12
CA ASP A 34 16.43 -10.22 0.96
C ASP A 34 17.20 -11.46 0.48
N GLY A 35 17.86 -11.35 -0.67
CA GLY A 35 18.66 -12.42 -1.27
C GLY A 35 17.86 -13.52 -1.95
N LYS A 36 16.53 -13.38 -2.05
CA LYS A 36 15.64 -14.32 -2.75
C LYS A 36 15.12 -13.73 -4.05
N ILE A 37 15.10 -14.51 -5.11
CA ILE A 37 14.66 -14.09 -6.44
C ILE A 37 13.18 -14.47 -6.63
N LEU A 38 12.34 -13.47 -6.97
CA LEU A 38 10.94 -13.69 -7.34
C LEU A 38 10.84 -14.59 -8.59
N GLY A 39 9.91 -15.52 -8.55
CA GLY A 39 9.68 -16.50 -9.63
C GLY A 39 10.66 -17.67 -9.62
N LYS A 40 11.68 -17.67 -8.74
CA LYS A 40 12.64 -18.77 -8.59
C LYS A 40 12.66 -19.30 -7.17
N ASP A 41 13.00 -18.45 -6.20
CA ASP A 41 13.13 -18.84 -4.78
C ASP A 41 11.84 -18.62 -3.99
N MET A 42 11.01 -17.69 -4.45
CA MET A 42 9.68 -17.38 -3.90
C MET A 42 8.73 -16.91 -5.00
N THR A 43 7.44 -17.15 -4.83
CA THR A 43 6.39 -16.66 -5.76
C THR A 43 5.97 -15.23 -5.45
N PHE A 44 5.88 -14.91 -4.16
CA PHE A 44 5.54 -13.57 -3.64
C PHE A 44 6.52 -13.22 -2.54
N PRO A 45 6.78 -11.93 -2.26
CA PRO A 45 7.52 -11.52 -1.08
C PRO A 45 6.89 -12.08 0.20
N ASP A 46 7.71 -12.59 1.13
CA ASP A 46 7.25 -13.24 2.36
C ASP A 46 6.49 -12.28 3.29
N SER A 47 6.82 -10.99 3.23
CA SER A 47 6.28 -9.94 4.11
C SER A 47 5.99 -8.69 3.27
N VAL A 48 4.81 -8.64 2.67
CA VAL A 48 4.40 -7.53 1.79
C VAL A 48 2.97 -7.07 2.07
N GLY A 49 2.78 -5.76 2.12
CA GLY A 49 1.49 -5.10 2.14
C GLY A 49 1.30 -4.26 0.89
N VAL A 50 0.15 -4.38 0.24
CA VAL A 50 -0.05 -3.83 -1.10
C VAL A 50 -1.38 -3.11 -1.20
N LEU A 51 -1.36 -1.90 -1.73
CA LEU A 51 -2.51 -1.18 -2.24
C LEU A 51 -2.18 -0.68 -3.65
N ILE A 52 -2.60 -1.43 -4.66
CA ILE A 52 -2.43 -1.08 -6.08
C ILE A 52 -3.82 -0.93 -6.69
N GLU A 53 -4.04 0.20 -7.35
CA GLU A 53 -5.34 0.58 -7.91
C GLU A 53 -6.42 0.74 -6.81
N ASN A 54 -7.69 0.48 -7.16
CA ASN A 54 -8.79 0.62 -6.22
C ASN A 54 -8.88 -0.60 -5.28
N PRO A 55 -8.97 -0.39 -3.97
CA PRO A 55 -9.15 -1.49 -3.03
C PRO A 55 -10.49 -2.22 -3.29
N ALA A 56 -10.42 -3.54 -3.38
CA ALA A 56 -11.58 -4.40 -3.59
C ALA A 56 -11.82 -5.31 -2.40
N PHE A 57 -12.90 -5.08 -1.67
CA PHE A 57 -13.31 -5.85 -0.51
C PHE A 57 -14.69 -6.49 -0.71
N ILE A 58 -15.08 -7.37 0.19
CA ILE A 58 -16.39 -8.03 0.16
C ILE A 58 -17.48 -7.00 0.48
N GLY A 59 -18.28 -6.65 -0.52
CA GLY A 59 -19.23 -5.55 -0.48
C GLY A 59 -20.29 -5.63 0.64
N ASN A 60 -20.67 -6.84 1.07
CA ASN A 60 -21.67 -7.07 2.12
C ASN A 60 -21.08 -7.13 3.53
N TYR A 61 -19.76 -7.03 3.69
CA TYR A 61 -19.09 -7.03 4.98
C TYR A 61 -18.82 -5.59 5.44
N THR A 62 -18.73 -5.40 6.75
CA THR A 62 -18.23 -4.14 7.35
C THR A 62 -16.72 -4.03 7.10
N GLY A 63 -16.14 -2.84 7.33
CA GLY A 63 -14.69 -2.66 7.25
C GLY A 63 -13.93 -3.62 8.16
N PHE A 64 -14.32 -3.67 9.44
CA PHE A 64 -13.73 -4.61 10.40
C PHE A 64 -13.79 -6.06 9.93
N LYS A 65 -14.96 -6.52 9.46
CA LYS A 65 -15.12 -7.91 9.00
C LYS A 65 -14.24 -8.21 7.78
N ASN A 66 -14.06 -7.26 6.87
CA ASN A 66 -13.17 -7.41 5.72
C ASN A 66 -11.72 -7.59 6.16
N LEU A 67 -11.21 -6.72 7.05
CA LEU A 67 -9.84 -6.84 7.55
C LEU A 67 -9.65 -8.13 8.37
N LYS A 68 -10.63 -8.54 9.16
CA LYS A 68 -10.56 -9.81 9.91
C LYS A 68 -10.45 -11.03 9.00
N VAL A 69 -11.16 -11.04 7.87
CA VAL A 69 -11.04 -12.13 6.87
C VAL A 69 -9.64 -12.15 6.27
N LEU A 70 -9.06 -10.99 5.92
CA LEU A 70 -7.69 -10.92 5.42
C LEU A 70 -6.68 -11.38 6.48
N ALA A 71 -6.78 -10.88 7.71
CA ALA A 71 -5.92 -11.27 8.82
C ALA A 71 -5.97 -12.78 9.13
N SER A 72 -7.12 -13.43 8.90
CA SER A 72 -7.28 -14.87 9.13
C SER A 72 -6.45 -15.76 8.18
N ILE A 73 -5.94 -15.21 7.07
CA ILE A 73 -5.13 -15.96 6.10
C ILE A 73 -3.77 -16.32 6.71
N GLN A 74 -3.13 -15.37 7.39
CA GLN A 74 -1.82 -15.57 8.03
C GLN A 74 -1.91 -15.66 9.55
N ASN A 75 -3.01 -15.21 10.14
CA ASN A 75 -3.30 -15.22 11.57
C ASN A 75 -2.19 -14.57 12.42
N ARG A 76 -1.67 -13.42 11.94
CA ARG A 76 -0.56 -12.67 12.58
C ARG A 76 -1.03 -11.62 13.58
N VAL A 77 -2.29 -11.16 13.46
CA VAL A 77 -2.84 -10.07 14.26
C VAL A 77 -4.20 -10.45 14.83
N ASP A 78 -4.52 -9.93 16.00
CA ASP A 78 -5.78 -10.15 16.68
C ASP A 78 -6.85 -9.08 16.36
N ASP A 79 -8.05 -9.29 16.90
CA ASP A 79 -9.18 -8.40 16.67
C ASP A 79 -8.95 -6.97 17.22
N GLU A 80 -8.24 -6.82 18.34
CA GLU A 80 -7.98 -5.50 18.91
C GLU A 80 -6.96 -4.71 18.07
N HIS A 81 -5.95 -5.38 17.58
CA HIS A 81 -5.01 -4.76 16.64
C HIS A 81 -5.70 -4.30 15.35
N ILE A 82 -6.60 -5.13 14.80
CA ILE A 82 -7.40 -4.75 13.61
C ILE A 82 -8.23 -3.49 13.91
N ARG A 83 -8.85 -3.41 15.09
CA ARG A 83 -9.62 -2.24 15.52
C ARG A 83 -8.76 -0.99 15.62
N GLU A 84 -7.55 -1.14 16.17
CA GLU A 84 -6.60 -0.03 16.28
C GLU A 84 -6.18 0.49 14.91
N VAL A 85 -5.82 -0.40 13.99
CA VAL A 85 -5.46 -0.05 12.62
C VAL A 85 -6.60 0.71 11.91
N ILE A 86 -7.86 0.30 12.12
CA ILE A 86 -9.02 1.00 11.58
C ILE A 86 -9.14 2.41 12.16
N ARG A 87 -8.89 2.61 13.46
CA ARG A 87 -8.89 3.94 14.09
C ARG A 87 -7.76 4.82 13.54
N GLN A 88 -6.57 4.26 13.35
CA GLN A 88 -5.40 4.98 12.83
C GLN A 88 -5.66 5.58 11.44
N VAL A 89 -6.39 4.89 10.57
CA VAL A 89 -6.80 5.46 9.28
C VAL A 89 -8.03 6.39 9.38
N GLY A 90 -8.51 6.69 10.59
CA GLY A 90 -9.65 7.58 10.83
C GLY A 90 -11.01 6.97 10.45
N LEU A 91 -11.14 5.66 10.57
CA LEU A 91 -12.41 4.95 10.44
C LEU A 91 -12.89 4.46 11.82
N ASP A 92 -14.20 4.20 11.93
CA ASP A 92 -14.80 3.61 13.12
C ASP A 92 -14.83 2.06 12.97
N PRO A 93 -14.14 1.30 13.85
CA PRO A 93 -14.16 -0.16 13.81
C PRO A 93 -15.53 -0.76 14.11
N ASP A 94 -16.44 -0.01 14.74
CA ASP A 94 -17.80 -0.43 15.07
C ASP A 94 -18.85 0.03 14.05
N ASP A 95 -18.42 0.71 12.97
CA ASP A 95 -19.30 1.11 11.87
C ASP A 95 -20.04 -0.10 11.29
N LYS A 96 -21.38 -0.08 11.39
CA LYS A 96 -22.26 -1.15 10.89
C LYS A 96 -22.53 -1.09 9.39
N ARG A 97 -22.11 -0.01 8.73
CA ARG A 97 -22.24 0.10 7.28
C ARG A 97 -21.39 -0.97 6.59
N THR A 98 -21.94 -1.52 5.53
CA THR A 98 -21.19 -2.45 4.67
C THR A 98 -20.27 -1.68 3.75
N TYR A 99 -19.18 -2.30 3.30
CA TYR A 99 -18.18 -1.71 2.40
C TYR A 99 -18.81 -1.10 1.13
N ARG A 100 -19.90 -1.69 0.63
CA ARG A 100 -20.65 -1.15 -0.52
C ARG A 100 -21.17 0.26 -0.27
N LYS A 101 -21.43 0.64 0.99
CA LYS A 101 -21.91 1.96 1.41
C LYS A 101 -20.80 2.93 1.79
N TYR A 102 -19.54 2.51 1.71
CA TYR A 102 -18.40 3.37 2.00
C TYR A 102 -18.22 4.41 0.90
N SER A 103 -17.86 5.65 1.28
CA SER A 103 -17.39 6.65 0.33
C SER A 103 -16.06 6.22 -0.30
N LEU A 104 -15.64 6.87 -1.38
CA LEU A 104 -14.37 6.58 -2.02
C LEU A 104 -13.21 6.75 -1.03
N GLY A 105 -13.18 7.86 -0.27
CA GLY A 105 -12.16 8.08 0.75
C GLY A 105 -12.17 7.04 1.87
N MET A 106 -13.36 6.56 2.32
CA MET A 106 -13.43 5.47 3.30
C MET A 106 -12.89 4.15 2.73
N LYS A 107 -13.15 3.87 1.46
CA LYS A 107 -12.60 2.69 0.77
C LYS A 107 -11.08 2.77 0.67
N GLN A 108 -10.56 3.93 0.33
CA GLN A 108 -9.12 4.19 0.28
C GLN A 108 -8.47 3.98 1.64
N LYS A 109 -9.02 4.57 2.70
CA LYS A 109 -8.56 4.38 4.09
C LYS A 109 -8.54 2.90 4.50
N LEU A 110 -9.58 2.14 4.17
CA LEU A 110 -9.61 0.71 4.47
C LEU A 110 -8.55 -0.07 3.67
N GLY A 111 -8.28 0.31 2.42
CA GLY A 111 -7.22 -0.26 1.59
C GLY A 111 -5.83 -0.04 2.19
N ILE A 112 -5.57 1.18 2.66
CA ILE A 112 -4.32 1.50 3.37
C ILE A 112 -4.20 0.67 4.65
N ALA A 113 -5.28 0.61 5.46
CA ALA A 113 -5.33 -0.21 6.66
C ALA A 113 -4.94 -1.67 6.37
N ALA A 114 -5.50 -2.27 5.33
CA ALA A 114 -5.19 -3.64 4.91
C ALA A 114 -3.71 -3.81 4.51
N ALA A 115 -3.12 -2.80 3.88
CA ALA A 115 -1.75 -2.88 3.40
C ALA A 115 -0.72 -2.91 4.54
N TYR A 116 -0.97 -2.24 5.67
CA TYR A 116 0.02 -2.21 6.76
C TYR A 116 -0.37 -2.97 8.03
N MET A 117 -1.61 -3.48 8.15
CA MET A 117 -2.12 -4.06 9.40
C MET A 117 -1.30 -5.23 9.95
N GLU A 118 -0.65 -6.01 9.10
CA GLU A 118 0.18 -7.15 9.54
C GLU A 118 1.66 -6.77 9.73
N ASN A 119 1.95 -5.47 9.73
CA ASN A 119 3.29 -4.93 9.91
C ASN A 119 4.32 -5.49 8.90
N PRO A 120 4.05 -5.43 7.60
CA PRO A 120 4.95 -6.01 6.60
C PRO A 120 6.28 -5.24 6.49
N ASP A 121 7.32 -5.93 6.03
CA ASP A 121 8.65 -5.35 5.80
C ASP A 121 8.70 -4.53 4.49
N LEU A 122 7.84 -4.87 3.53
CA LEU A 122 7.66 -4.15 2.27
C LEU A 122 6.23 -3.64 2.16
N ILE A 123 6.05 -2.34 1.96
CA ILE A 123 4.74 -1.70 1.74
C ILE A 123 4.74 -1.02 0.38
N ILE A 124 3.75 -1.31 -0.44
CA ILE A 124 3.61 -0.74 -1.79
C ILE A 124 2.22 -0.10 -1.91
N LEU A 125 2.21 1.22 -2.15
CA LEU A 125 0.98 2.01 -2.22
C LEU A 125 0.93 2.81 -3.52
N ASP A 126 -0.06 2.54 -4.36
CA ASP A 126 -0.33 3.31 -5.57
C ASP A 126 -1.42 4.35 -5.28
N GLU A 127 -1.10 5.63 -5.44
CA GLU A 127 -1.99 6.77 -5.17
C GLU A 127 -2.64 6.76 -3.78
N PRO A 128 -1.85 6.62 -2.66
CA PRO A 128 -2.42 6.36 -1.34
C PRO A 128 -3.32 7.47 -0.81
N ILE A 129 -3.07 8.72 -1.18
CA ILE A 129 -3.84 9.88 -0.70
C ILE A 129 -4.92 10.34 -1.67
N ASN A 130 -5.06 9.68 -2.81
CA ASN A 130 -6.14 9.97 -3.74
C ASN A 130 -7.52 9.81 -3.06
N ALA A 131 -8.42 10.76 -3.31
CA ALA A 131 -9.75 10.84 -2.71
C ALA A 131 -9.80 11.05 -1.18
N LEU A 132 -8.68 11.39 -0.54
CA LEU A 132 -8.63 11.81 0.85
C LEU A 132 -8.71 13.33 0.97
N ASP A 133 -9.26 13.78 2.10
CA ASP A 133 -9.14 15.16 2.53
C ASP A 133 -7.76 15.42 3.19
N GLU A 134 -7.47 16.67 3.50
CA GLU A 134 -6.21 17.07 4.13
C GLU A 134 -5.93 16.30 5.45
N ALA A 135 -6.97 16.08 6.26
CA ALA A 135 -6.84 15.32 7.49
C ALA A 135 -6.50 13.85 7.22
N GLY A 136 -7.11 13.24 6.19
CA GLY A 136 -6.81 11.89 5.76
C GLY A 136 -5.39 11.75 5.19
N ALA A 137 -4.95 12.71 4.38
CA ALA A 137 -3.58 12.74 3.86
C ALA A 137 -2.54 12.82 4.99
N LYS A 138 -2.80 13.67 6.01
CA LYS A 138 -1.95 13.76 7.21
C LYS A 138 -1.88 12.44 7.98
N GLN A 139 -3.02 11.75 8.15
CA GLN A 139 -3.05 10.43 8.80
C GLN A 139 -2.19 9.40 8.05
N VAL A 140 -2.27 9.40 6.72
CA VAL A 140 -1.41 8.51 5.89
C VAL A 140 0.06 8.84 6.10
N HIS A 141 0.45 10.10 6.10
CA HIS A 141 1.82 10.51 6.37
C HIS A 141 2.31 10.00 7.74
N GLU A 142 1.51 10.19 8.80
CA GLU A 142 1.84 9.70 10.15
C GLU A 142 2.03 8.18 10.18
N ILE A 143 1.16 7.42 9.49
CA ILE A 143 1.28 5.96 9.36
C ILE A 143 2.58 5.58 8.64
N LEU A 144 2.93 6.24 7.53
CA LEU A 144 4.16 5.95 6.79
C LEU A 144 5.40 6.23 7.65
N GLU A 145 5.41 7.30 8.43
CA GLU A 145 6.49 7.60 9.36
C GLU A 145 6.62 6.56 10.47
N GLU A 146 5.50 6.02 10.98
CA GLU A 146 5.53 4.93 11.96
C GLU A 146 6.08 3.63 11.36
N GLN A 147 5.64 3.28 10.14
CA GLN A 147 6.15 2.10 9.45
C GLN A 147 7.65 2.25 9.10
N LYS A 148 8.09 3.45 8.75
CA LYS A 148 9.51 3.75 8.52
C LYS A 148 10.38 3.56 9.78
N LYS A 149 9.88 3.92 10.96
CA LYS A 149 10.55 3.69 12.25
C LYS A 149 10.74 2.21 12.59
N ARG A 150 9.93 1.34 11.98
CA ARG A 150 10.04 -0.12 12.08
C ARG A 150 10.95 -0.73 11.02
N ASP A 151 11.72 0.11 10.31
CA ASP A 151 12.59 -0.27 9.19
C ASP A 151 11.86 -0.85 7.97
N ALA A 152 10.55 -0.64 7.83
CA ALA A 152 9.83 -1.03 6.63
C ALA A 152 10.36 -0.27 5.40
N LEU A 153 10.52 -1.00 4.29
CA LEU A 153 10.75 -0.43 2.97
C LEU A 153 9.39 -0.05 2.38
N ILE A 154 9.22 1.22 2.04
CA ILE A 154 7.95 1.72 1.51
C ILE A 154 8.16 2.26 0.11
N ILE A 155 7.32 1.84 -0.82
CA ILE A 155 7.29 2.33 -2.21
C ILE A 155 5.93 2.96 -2.45
N ILE A 156 5.91 4.23 -2.81
CA ILE A 156 4.67 4.95 -3.13
C ILE A 156 4.73 5.49 -4.56
N ALA A 157 3.60 5.51 -5.24
CA ALA A 157 3.44 6.27 -6.47
C ALA A 157 2.36 7.33 -6.25
N CYS A 158 2.63 8.55 -6.72
CA CYS A 158 1.70 9.66 -6.70
C CYS A 158 1.85 10.45 -8.00
N HIS A 159 0.75 10.98 -8.52
CA HIS A 159 0.80 11.82 -9.70
C HIS A 159 1.11 13.28 -9.34
N ASP A 160 0.73 13.71 -8.15
CA ASP A 160 1.04 15.04 -7.64
C ASP A 160 2.47 15.09 -7.08
N LYS A 161 3.22 16.08 -7.56
CA LYS A 161 4.64 16.23 -7.21
C LYS A 161 4.83 16.68 -5.78
N GLU A 162 4.02 17.63 -5.30
CA GLU A 162 4.16 18.21 -3.96
C GLU A 162 3.81 17.16 -2.90
N GLU A 163 2.75 16.39 -3.15
CA GLU A 163 2.34 15.27 -2.31
C GLU A 163 3.43 14.20 -2.25
N LEU A 164 4.03 13.84 -3.40
CA LEU A 164 5.09 12.83 -3.44
C LEU A 164 6.35 13.31 -2.71
N GLU A 165 6.74 14.59 -2.87
CA GLU A 165 7.88 15.18 -2.17
C GLU A 165 7.66 15.21 -0.65
N MET A 166 6.44 15.42 -0.19
CA MET A 166 6.09 15.41 1.23
C MET A 166 6.14 13.99 1.85
N LEU A 167 5.79 12.97 1.08
CA LEU A 167 5.68 11.59 1.56
C LEU A 167 6.97 10.77 1.41
N SER A 168 7.95 11.24 0.62
CA SER A 168 9.10 10.42 0.20
C SER A 168 10.43 10.94 0.73
N ASP A 169 11.30 10.02 1.15
CA ASP A 169 12.70 10.33 1.46
C ASP A 169 13.55 10.44 0.18
N GLU A 170 13.17 9.71 -0.87
CA GLU A 170 13.87 9.68 -2.16
C GLU A 170 12.88 9.48 -3.30
N ILE A 171 13.09 10.19 -4.41
CA ILE A 171 12.21 10.13 -5.57
C ILE A 171 12.95 9.52 -6.75
N ILE A 172 12.33 8.50 -7.35
CA ILE A 172 12.77 7.83 -8.58
C ILE A 172 11.83 8.27 -9.70
N GLU A 173 12.37 8.92 -10.72
CA GLU A 173 11.57 9.36 -11.86
C GLU A 173 11.51 8.27 -12.95
N ILE A 174 10.29 7.96 -13.41
CA ILE A 174 10.03 6.97 -14.44
C ILE A 174 9.34 7.64 -15.62
N SER A 175 9.90 7.47 -16.82
CA SER A 175 9.32 7.93 -18.07
C SER A 175 9.43 6.84 -19.12
N GLU A 176 8.34 6.56 -19.84
CA GLU A 176 8.28 5.58 -20.92
C GLU A 176 8.88 4.20 -20.53
N GLY A 177 8.58 3.74 -19.30
CA GLY A 177 9.07 2.47 -18.78
C GLY A 177 10.55 2.44 -18.37
N ARG A 178 11.22 3.58 -18.30
CA ARG A 178 12.63 3.69 -17.93
C ARG A 178 12.81 4.59 -16.71
N ILE A 179 13.76 4.25 -15.84
CA ILE A 179 14.23 5.14 -14.77
C ILE A 179 15.05 6.24 -15.43
N ILE A 180 14.71 7.49 -15.10
CA ILE A 180 15.50 8.66 -15.51
C ILE A 180 16.59 8.86 -14.46
N GLU A 181 17.82 8.59 -14.84
CA GLU A 181 18.98 8.93 -14.01
C GLU A 181 19.13 10.46 -13.93
N LYS A 182 19.38 10.96 -12.72
CA LYS A 182 19.71 12.38 -12.49
C LYS A 182 21.16 12.68 -12.84
#